data_ccae76f1c1d7fde2a7908b223c4a0f33
#
_entry.id   ccae76f1c1d7fde2a7908b223c4a0f33
#
_cell.length_a   1.000
_cell.length_b   1.000
_cell.length_c   1.000
_cell.angle_alpha   90.00
_cell.angle_beta   90.00
_cell.angle_gamma   90.00
#
_symmetry.space_group_name_H-M   'P 1'
#
loop_
_entity.id
_entity.type
_entity.pdbx_description
1 polymer ?
#
loop_
_entity_poly.entity_id
_entity_poly.type
_entity_poly.pdbx_seq_one_letter_code
_entity_poly.pdbx_strand_id
1 'polypeptide(L)'
;MCIRDRYAVTLSAELSGSYNSAELGKSLTLEEHPDKKIHVFNSKSASIGETLIALKIQECEEAGMEFEQVVETVDAYIESQHTYFVLENLETLRKNGRLSRVKALVASALKVKPVMGATPEGTICQLDQARGINKALVKMVDYVKEGENNSSDKILAISHCNCPERAQMVKEALLERMQVKDVIILDTAGVSSMYANDGGIIVAM
;
A
#
# COMPACT_ATOMS: atom_id res chain seq x y z
N MET A 1 4.66 -30.59 11.10
CA MET A 1 5.41 -29.79 10.10
C MET A 1 6.12 -28.67 10.87
N CYS A 2 7.43 -28.72 11.04
CA CYS A 2 8.17 -27.61 11.66
C CYS A 2 8.36 -26.50 10.61
N ILE A 3 7.58 -25.43 10.71
CA ILE A 3 7.80 -24.23 9.92
C ILE A 3 9.04 -23.55 10.52
N ARG A 4 10.13 -23.46 9.74
CA ARG A 4 11.38 -22.80 10.17
C ARG A 4 11.31 -21.30 9.87
N ASP A 5 10.82 -20.95 8.70
CA ASP A 5 10.89 -19.62 8.15
C ASP A 5 9.54 -18.91 8.31
N ARG A 6 9.58 -17.66 8.73
CA ARG A 6 8.37 -16.84 8.93
C ARG A 6 8.62 -15.43 8.42
N TYR A 7 7.65 -14.95 7.66
CA TYR A 7 7.62 -13.58 7.18
C TYR A 7 6.38 -12.88 7.75
N ALA A 8 6.57 -11.70 8.29
CA ALA A 8 5.49 -10.83 8.74
C ALA A 8 5.51 -9.56 7.90
N VAL A 9 4.40 -9.23 7.27
CA VAL A 9 4.23 -7.95 6.57
C VAL A 9 3.38 -7.05 7.44
N THR A 10 3.87 -5.86 7.72
CA THR A 10 3.16 -4.90 8.55
C THR A 10 2.86 -3.62 7.79
N LEU A 11 1.83 -2.93 8.21
CA LEU A 11 1.57 -1.55 7.86
C LEU A 11 2.85 -0.70 8.03
N SER A 12 3.00 0.36 7.25
CA SER A 12 4.13 1.30 7.38
C SER A 12 4.41 1.66 8.84
N ALA A 13 5.67 1.57 9.25
CA ALA A 13 6.15 1.92 10.58
C ALA A 13 5.88 3.41 10.93
N GLU A 14 5.77 4.27 9.90
CA GLU A 14 5.42 5.68 10.05
C GLU A 14 3.93 5.93 10.34
N LEU A 15 3.08 4.93 10.06
CA LEU A 15 1.63 5.03 10.23
C LEU A 15 1.11 4.24 11.44
N SER A 16 1.85 3.22 11.87
CA SER A 16 1.41 2.31 12.95
C SER A 16 2.59 1.75 13.74
N GLY A 17 2.38 1.53 15.03
CA GLY A 17 3.32 0.80 15.89
C GLY A 17 3.36 -0.71 15.64
N SER A 18 2.60 -1.25 14.68
CA SER A 18 2.54 -2.69 14.39
C SER A 18 3.89 -3.27 13.97
N TYR A 19 4.68 -2.52 13.20
CA TYR A 19 6.05 -2.91 12.86
C TYR A 19 6.92 -3.12 14.10
N ASN A 20 6.97 -2.13 14.98
CA ASN A 20 7.77 -2.21 16.22
C ASN A 20 7.29 -3.36 17.14
N SER A 21 5.97 -3.60 17.19
CA SER A 21 5.41 -4.71 17.97
C SER A 21 5.81 -6.06 17.37
N ALA A 22 5.80 -6.19 16.04
CA ALA A 22 6.25 -7.41 15.35
C ALA A 22 7.76 -7.65 15.52
N GLU A 23 8.59 -6.61 15.44
CA GLU A 23 10.04 -6.70 15.69
C GLU A 23 10.33 -7.12 17.13
N LEU A 24 9.59 -6.58 18.11
CA LEU A 24 9.73 -7.03 19.50
C LEU A 24 9.34 -8.50 19.65
N GLY A 25 8.20 -8.91 19.05
CA GLY A 25 7.78 -10.32 19.07
C GLY A 25 8.79 -11.25 18.42
N LYS A 26 9.40 -10.83 17.31
CA LYS A 26 10.50 -11.54 16.66
C LYS A 26 11.69 -11.70 17.63
N SER A 27 12.14 -10.63 18.26
CA SER A 27 13.28 -10.66 19.18
C SER A 27 13.04 -11.63 20.34
N LEU A 28 11.89 -11.55 21.00
CA LEU A 28 11.52 -12.47 22.10
C LEU A 28 11.43 -13.92 21.63
N THR A 29 10.91 -14.18 20.44
CA THR A 29 10.83 -15.54 19.89
C THR A 29 12.22 -16.10 19.62
N LEU A 30 13.15 -15.30 19.09
CA LEU A 30 14.49 -15.74 18.77
C LEU A 30 15.38 -15.93 20.02
N GLU A 31 15.07 -15.30 21.14
CA GLU A 31 15.71 -15.59 22.43
C GLU A 31 15.43 -17.02 22.89
N GLU A 32 14.18 -17.50 22.69
CA GLU A 32 13.76 -18.86 23.08
C GLU A 32 14.05 -19.91 21.99
N HIS A 33 14.03 -19.48 20.72
CA HIS A 33 14.13 -20.35 19.54
C HIS A 33 15.13 -19.78 18.50
N PRO A 34 16.43 -19.79 18.81
CA PRO A 34 17.47 -19.18 17.96
C PRO A 34 17.67 -19.90 16.61
N ASP A 35 17.11 -21.10 16.45
CA ASP A 35 17.12 -21.88 15.19
C ASP A 35 16.06 -21.42 14.18
N LYS A 36 15.17 -20.52 14.56
CA LYS A 36 14.11 -20.03 13.68
C LYS A 36 14.60 -18.85 12.82
N LYS A 37 14.08 -18.77 11.61
CA LYS A 37 14.26 -17.63 10.73
C LYS A 37 12.96 -16.81 10.72
N ILE A 38 13.03 -15.59 11.17
CA ILE A 38 11.86 -14.68 11.23
C ILE A 38 12.29 -13.32 10.68
N HIS A 39 11.55 -12.82 9.70
CA HIS A 39 11.74 -11.47 9.19
C HIS A 39 10.42 -10.67 9.23
N VAL A 40 10.53 -9.39 9.57
CA VAL A 40 9.40 -8.46 9.59
C VAL A 40 9.65 -7.39 8.53
N PHE A 41 8.80 -7.35 7.53
CA PHE A 41 8.83 -6.33 6.49
C PHE A 41 8.05 -5.08 6.92
N ASN A 42 8.73 -3.95 6.91
CA ASN A 42 8.08 -2.64 6.93
C ASN A 42 7.56 -2.34 5.53
N SER A 43 6.26 -2.46 5.30
CA SER A 43 5.70 -2.29 3.95
C SER A 43 5.90 -0.91 3.35
N LYS A 44 6.18 0.12 4.16
CA LYS A 44 6.17 1.54 3.75
C LYS A 44 4.85 1.95 3.05
N SER A 45 3.83 1.12 3.19
CA SER A 45 2.53 1.20 2.52
C SER A 45 1.39 0.89 3.49
N ALA A 46 0.21 0.71 2.93
CA ALA A 46 -1.01 0.31 3.61
C ALA A 46 -1.95 -0.43 2.67
N SER A 47 -2.91 -1.20 3.23
CA SER A 47 -4.00 -1.82 2.46
C SER A 47 -3.47 -2.77 1.38
N ILE A 48 -3.80 -2.53 0.11
CA ILE A 48 -3.45 -3.41 -1.01
C ILE A 48 -1.94 -3.51 -1.25
N GLY A 49 -1.15 -2.52 -0.81
CA GLY A 49 0.31 -2.59 -0.91
C GLY A 49 0.92 -3.69 -0.04
N GLU A 50 0.36 -3.96 1.14
CA GLU A 50 0.77 -5.10 1.98
C GLU A 50 0.46 -6.44 1.29
N THR A 51 -0.64 -6.51 0.53
CA THR A 51 -1.00 -7.69 -0.27
C THR A 51 0.02 -7.96 -1.36
N LEU A 52 0.48 -6.94 -2.09
CA LEU A 52 1.52 -7.10 -3.11
C LEU A 52 2.83 -7.65 -2.54
N ILE A 53 3.22 -7.19 -1.37
CA ILE A 53 4.42 -7.69 -0.67
C ILE A 53 4.25 -9.16 -0.29
N ALA A 54 3.08 -9.54 0.23
CA ALA A 54 2.79 -10.94 0.55
C ALA A 54 2.84 -11.85 -0.69
N LEU A 55 2.29 -11.38 -1.82
CA LEU A 55 2.36 -12.11 -3.10
C LEU A 55 3.81 -12.19 -3.62
N LYS A 56 4.63 -11.15 -3.41
CA LYS A 56 6.05 -11.20 -3.77
C LYS A 56 6.83 -12.20 -2.94
N ILE A 57 6.54 -12.31 -1.65
CA ILE A 57 7.10 -13.36 -0.78
C ILE A 57 6.71 -14.74 -1.32
N GLN A 58 5.44 -14.94 -1.63
CA GLN A 58 4.95 -16.20 -2.20
C GLN A 58 5.66 -16.54 -3.51
N GLU A 59 5.81 -15.59 -4.44
CA GLU A 59 6.54 -15.79 -5.70
C GLU A 59 7.98 -16.25 -5.45
N CYS A 60 8.68 -15.64 -4.50
CA CYS A 60 10.05 -16.00 -4.15
C CYS A 60 10.14 -17.40 -3.54
N GLU A 61 9.24 -17.76 -2.63
CA GLU A 61 9.15 -19.09 -2.01
C GLU A 61 8.83 -20.17 -3.05
N GLU A 62 7.89 -19.93 -3.95
CA GLU A 62 7.54 -20.85 -5.04
C GLU A 62 8.70 -21.03 -6.05
N ALA A 63 9.54 -20.02 -6.22
CA ALA A 63 10.78 -20.12 -6.99
C ALA A 63 11.90 -20.87 -6.26
N GLY A 64 11.70 -21.29 -5.00
CA GLY A 64 12.67 -22.04 -4.19
C GLY A 64 13.85 -21.19 -3.71
N MET A 65 13.67 -19.89 -3.53
CA MET A 65 14.71 -19.03 -3.00
C MET A 65 14.99 -19.35 -1.51
N GLU A 66 16.24 -19.21 -1.11
CA GLU A 66 16.63 -19.29 0.29
C GLU A 66 16.12 -18.05 1.07
N PHE A 67 15.89 -18.21 2.38
CA PHE A 67 15.32 -17.19 3.24
C PHE A 67 15.95 -15.79 3.06
N GLU A 68 17.27 -15.72 3.07
CA GLU A 68 18.02 -14.48 2.93
C GLU A 68 17.80 -13.82 1.55
N GLN A 69 17.69 -14.64 0.50
CA GLN A 69 17.40 -14.18 -0.86
C GLN A 69 15.96 -13.64 -0.96
N VAL A 70 15.00 -14.29 -0.29
CA VAL A 70 13.62 -13.78 -0.20
C VAL A 70 13.60 -12.41 0.46
N VAL A 71 14.30 -12.27 1.60
CA VAL A 71 14.37 -11.00 2.34
C VAL A 71 14.94 -9.89 1.46
N GLU A 72 16.09 -10.09 0.85
CA GLU A 72 16.74 -9.10 -0.04
C GLU A 72 15.86 -8.72 -1.23
N THR A 73 15.22 -9.71 -1.87
CA THR A 73 14.36 -9.50 -3.04
C THR A 73 13.10 -8.71 -2.68
N VAL A 74 12.48 -9.04 -1.55
CA VAL A 74 11.26 -8.38 -1.09
C VAL A 74 11.55 -6.98 -0.56
N ASP A 75 12.68 -6.74 0.12
CA ASP A 75 13.10 -5.40 0.53
C ASP A 75 13.32 -4.49 -0.69
N ALA A 76 14.01 -4.99 -1.73
CA ALA A 76 14.16 -4.26 -2.99
C ALA A 76 12.81 -3.97 -3.69
N TYR A 77 11.88 -4.91 -3.61
CA TYR A 77 10.52 -4.73 -4.14
C TYR A 77 9.77 -3.62 -3.38
N ILE A 78 9.86 -3.59 -2.04
CA ILE A 78 9.24 -2.56 -1.20
C ILE A 78 9.77 -1.16 -1.57
N GLU A 79 11.08 -1.01 -1.82
CA GLU A 79 11.67 0.28 -2.22
C GLU A 79 11.17 0.78 -3.60
N SER A 80 10.72 -0.13 -4.45
CA SER A 80 10.18 0.18 -5.79
C SER A 80 8.66 0.27 -5.86
N GLN A 81 7.97 0.00 -4.73
CA GLN A 81 6.51 0.01 -4.66
C GLN A 81 6.00 1.41 -4.34
N HIS A 82 5.01 1.87 -5.08
CA HIS A 82 4.33 3.13 -4.82
C HIS A 82 2.86 2.91 -4.43
N THR A 83 2.36 3.80 -3.61
CA THR A 83 0.97 3.76 -3.13
C THR A 83 0.31 5.10 -3.41
N TYR A 84 -0.89 5.06 -4.01
CA TYR A 84 -1.69 6.22 -4.37
C TYR A 84 -3.12 6.02 -3.86
N PHE A 85 -3.78 7.08 -3.42
CA PHE A 85 -5.16 6.95 -3.01
C PHE A 85 -5.96 8.24 -3.12
N VAL A 86 -7.27 8.07 -3.33
CA VAL A 86 -8.28 9.13 -3.27
C VAL A 86 -9.42 8.65 -2.41
N LEU A 87 -9.76 9.41 -1.38
CA LEU A 87 -10.83 9.10 -0.43
C LEU A 87 -11.93 10.16 -0.49
N GLU A 88 -13.16 9.75 -0.15
CA GLU A 88 -14.28 10.71 -0.05
C GLU A 88 -14.06 11.74 1.05
N ASN A 89 -13.40 11.36 2.13
CA ASN A 89 -12.95 12.29 3.15
C ASN A 89 -11.69 11.76 3.85
N LEU A 90 -10.93 12.64 4.47
CA LEU A 90 -9.71 12.31 5.21
C LEU A 90 -9.88 12.46 6.73
N GLU A 91 -11.12 12.57 7.20
CA GLU A 91 -11.42 12.90 8.60
C GLU A 91 -10.87 11.85 9.57
N THR A 92 -11.00 10.56 9.23
CA THR A 92 -10.46 9.46 10.05
C THR A 92 -8.94 9.54 10.14
N LEU A 93 -8.24 9.76 9.02
CA LEU A 93 -6.78 9.93 9.00
C LEU A 93 -6.35 11.15 9.81
N ARG A 94 -7.09 12.26 9.69
CA ARG A 94 -6.82 13.50 10.43
C ARG A 94 -7.01 13.34 11.92
N LYS A 95 -8.14 12.79 12.37
CA LYS A 95 -8.47 12.58 13.79
C LYS A 95 -7.47 11.65 14.48
N ASN A 96 -7.00 10.66 13.77
CA ASN A 96 -6.01 9.70 14.27
C ASN A 96 -4.55 10.18 14.10
N GLY A 97 -4.30 11.41 13.63
CA GLY A 97 -2.97 12.00 13.55
C GLY A 97 -2.08 11.48 12.40
N ARG A 98 -2.63 10.73 11.42
CA ARG A 98 -1.85 10.17 10.29
C ARG A 98 -1.60 11.19 9.17
N LEU A 99 -2.16 12.38 9.30
CA LEU A 99 -1.93 13.51 8.39
C LEU A 99 -1.13 14.66 9.02
N SER A 100 -0.53 14.47 10.18
CA SER A 100 0.20 15.52 10.92
C SER A 100 1.37 16.12 10.14
N ARG A 101 1.97 15.37 9.21
CA ARG A 101 3.06 15.82 8.34
C ARG A 101 2.58 16.44 7.02
N VAL A 102 1.27 16.39 6.72
CA VAL A 102 0.71 16.97 5.50
C VAL A 102 0.44 18.46 5.74
N LYS A 103 1.42 19.31 5.36
CA LYS A 103 1.46 20.75 5.65
C LYS A 103 0.35 21.61 5.02
N ALA A 104 -0.45 21.09 4.12
CA ALA A 104 -1.41 21.90 3.35
C ALA A 104 -2.71 21.17 2.98
N LEU A 105 -3.24 20.34 3.87
CA LEU A 105 -4.64 19.99 3.74
C LEU A 105 -5.45 21.27 3.99
N VAL A 106 -5.68 22.02 2.89
CA VAL A 106 -6.56 23.19 2.94
C VAL A 106 -7.90 22.71 3.45
N ALA A 107 -8.14 23.04 4.72
CA ALA A 107 -9.41 22.84 5.34
C ALA A 107 -10.50 23.40 4.40
N SER A 108 -11.41 22.53 3.99
CA SER A 108 -12.76 22.92 3.59
C SER A 108 -12.94 23.89 2.41
N ALA A 109 -12.41 23.62 1.23
CA ALA A 109 -13.21 23.99 0.07
C ALA A 109 -14.20 22.83 -0.17
N LEU A 110 -15.49 23.05 0.10
CA LEU A 110 -16.55 22.09 -0.22
C LEU A 110 -16.31 21.50 -1.62
N LYS A 111 -16.16 20.16 -1.72
CA LYS A 111 -15.95 19.40 -2.95
C LYS A 111 -14.49 19.29 -3.47
N VAL A 112 -13.47 19.79 -2.80
CA VAL A 112 -12.07 19.48 -3.17
C VAL A 112 -11.68 18.11 -2.59
N LYS A 113 -11.18 17.24 -3.46
CA LYS A 113 -10.67 15.89 -3.12
C LYS A 113 -9.16 15.86 -3.37
N PRO A 114 -8.35 15.64 -2.34
CA PRO A 114 -6.92 15.49 -2.54
C PRO A 114 -6.58 14.14 -3.17
N VAL A 115 -5.53 14.14 -3.98
CA VAL A 115 -4.82 12.95 -4.46
C VAL A 115 -3.65 12.76 -3.52
N MET A 116 -3.59 11.60 -2.92
CA MET A 116 -2.62 11.28 -1.88
C MET A 116 -1.68 10.18 -2.35
N GLY A 117 -0.50 10.12 -1.77
CA GLY A 117 0.49 9.07 -1.98
C GLY A 117 1.30 8.81 -0.73
N ALA A 118 2.28 7.93 -0.85
CA ALA A 118 3.29 7.66 0.16
C ALA A 118 4.63 8.28 -0.21
N THR A 119 5.38 8.75 0.81
CA THR A 119 6.79 9.11 0.64
C THR A 119 7.67 7.85 0.64
N PRO A 120 8.95 7.93 0.24
CA PRO A 120 9.86 6.77 0.33
C PRO A 120 10.00 6.19 1.73
N GLU A 121 9.76 6.98 2.78
CA GLU A 121 9.77 6.53 4.18
C GLU A 121 8.47 5.87 4.61
N GLY A 122 7.41 5.94 3.78
CA GLY A 122 6.09 5.38 4.09
C GLY A 122 5.17 6.32 4.87
N THR A 123 5.41 7.64 4.84
CA THR A 123 4.46 8.63 5.35
C THR A 123 3.47 9.05 4.28
N ILE A 124 2.29 9.50 4.70
CA ILE A 124 1.30 10.04 3.76
C ILE A 124 1.73 11.44 3.29
N CYS A 125 1.65 11.67 1.98
CA CYS A 125 1.85 12.97 1.36
C CYS A 125 0.68 13.32 0.42
N GLN A 126 0.47 14.61 0.21
CA GLN A 126 -0.46 15.09 -0.81
C GLN A 126 0.32 15.31 -2.11
N LEU A 127 -0.15 14.68 -3.19
CA LEU A 127 0.41 14.82 -4.54
C LEU A 127 -0.28 15.96 -5.31
N ASP A 128 -1.62 15.98 -5.26
CA ASP A 128 -2.43 16.96 -5.99
C ASP A 128 -3.81 17.08 -5.34
N GLN A 129 -4.71 17.82 -5.98
CA GLN A 129 -6.11 17.90 -5.59
C GLN A 129 -6.99 18.25 -6.80
N ALA A 130 -8.27 17.88 -6.74
CA ALA A 130 -9.24 18.24 -7.77
C ALA A 130 -10.61 18.54 -7.19
N ARG A 131 -11.45 19.26 -7.94
CA ARG A 131 -12.82 19.49 -7.55
C ARG A 131 -13.69 18.30 -7.96
N GLY A 132 -14.13 17.53 -6.98
CA GLY A 132 -14.93 16.30 -7.14
C GLY A 132 -14.09 15.04 -7.32
N ILE A 133 -14.69 13.89 -6.94
CA ILE A 133 -14.01 12.61 -6.86
C ILE A 133 -13.50 12.13 -8.22
N ASN A 134 -14.29 12.21 -9.26
CA ASN A 134 -13.92 11.70 -10.58
C ASN A 134 -12.69 12.43 -11.16
N LYS A 135 -12.59 13.74 -10.98
CA LYS A 135 -11.40 14.50 -11.41
C LYS A 135 -10.18 14.18 -10.58
N ALA A 136 -10.34 13.89 -9.28
CA ALA A 136 -9.25 13.45 -8.43
C ALA A 136 -8.75 12.07 -8.84
N LEU A 137 -9.65 11.14 -9.19
CA LEU A 137 -9.27 9.82 -9.70
C LEU A 137 -8.52 9.90 -11.03
N VAL A 138 -8.94 10.76 -11.95
CA VAL A 138 -8.20 10.97 -13.22
C VAL A 138 -6.78 11.47 -12.93
N LYS A 139 -6.61 12.44 -12.05
CA LYS A 139 -5.27 12.90 -11.64
C LYS A 139 -4.46 11.81 -10.97
N MET A 140 -5.08 10.99 -10.10
CA MET A 140 -4.39 9.85 -9.50
C MET A 140 -3.86 8.88 -10.57
N VAL A 141 -4.66 8.59 -11.61
CA VAL A 141 -4.25 7.76 -12.75
C VAL A 141 -3.04 8.36 -13.47
N ASP A 142 -3.01 9.70 -13.66
CA ASP A 142 -1.87 10.38 -14.27
C ASP A 142 -0.62 10.24 -13.39
N TYR A 143 -0.72 10.41 -12.08
CA TYR A 143 0.38 10.20 -11.12
C TYR A 143 0.89 8.75 -11.11
N VAL A 144 0.00 7.75 -11.14
CA VAL A 144 0.40 6.34 -11.26
C VAL A 144 1.23 6.12 -12.52
N LYS A 145 0.74 6.60 -13.67
CA LYS A 145 1.45 6.46 -14.95
C LYS A 145 2.83 7.13 -14.93
N GLU A 146 2.93 8.34 -14.38
CA GLU A 146 4.17 9.11 -14.34
C GLU A 146 5.19 8.53 -13.35
N GLY A 147 4.73 7.96 -12.24
CA GLY A 147 5.56 7.38 -11.19
C GLY A 147 6.09 5.98 -11.51
N GLU A 148 5.47 5.28 -12.47
CA GLU A 148 5.78 3.87 -12.74
C GLU A 148 6.63 3.69 -14.01
N ASN A 149 7.91 3.44 -13.79
CA ASN A 149 8.81 2.97 -14.85
C ASN A 149 8.74 1.42 -14.91
N ASN A 150 8.78 0.84 -16.12
CA ASN A 150 8.73 -0.60 -16.35
C ASN A 150 7.48 -1.29 -15.77
N SER A 151 6.33 -0.68 -15.95
CA SER A 151 5.05 -1.18 -15.45
C SER A 151 4.65 -2.56 -16.01
N SER A 152 5.16 -2.95 -17.17
CA SER A 152 4.89 -4.24 -17.82
C SER A 152 5.22 -5.47 -16.96
N ASP A 153 6.15 -5.34 -16.03
CA ASP A 153 6.59 -6.41 -15.14
C ASP A 153 5.93 -6.36 -13.76
N LYS A 154 5.12 -5.33 -13.52
CA LYS A 154 4.45 -5.09 -12.23
C LYS A 154 2.98 -5.52 -12.24
N ILE A 155 2.49 -5.89 -11.07
CA ILE A 155 1.07 -6.12 -10.81
C ILE A 155 0.44 -4.79 -10.39
N LEU A 156 -0.62 -4.39 -11.08
CA LEU A 156 -1.48 -3.29 -10.67
C LEU A 156 -2.49 -3.79 -9.63
N ALA A 157 -2.40 -3.30 -8.42
CA ALA A 157 -3.32 -3.68 -7.36
C ALA A 157 -4.20 -2.50 -6.93
N ILE A 158 -5.51 -2.73 -6.91
CA ILE A 158 -6.52 -1.73 -6.56
C ILE A 158 -7.35 -2.28 -5.40
N SER A 159 -7.49 -1.52 -4.33
CA SER A 159 -8.51 -1.80 -3.33
C SER A 159 -9.55 -0.69 -3.27
N HIS A 160 -10.79 -1.08 -2.98
CA HIS A 160 -11.90 -0.15 -2.89
C HIS A 160 -12.75 -0.41 -1.63
N CYS A 161 -13.36 0.63 -1.13
CA CYS A 161 -14.31 0.51 -0.04
C CYS A 161 -15.73 0.71 -0.58
N ASN A 162 -16.44 -0.42 -0.76
CA ASN A 162 -17.84 -0.44 -1.20
C ASN A 162 -18.13 0.32 -2.53
N CYS A 163 -17.19 0.31 -3.48
CA CYS A 163 -17.35 1.01 -4.76
C CYS A 163 -16.66 0.27 -5.94
N PRO A 164 -17.09 -0.97 -6.26
CA PRO A 164 -16.46 -1.79 -7.29
C PRO A 164 -16.48 -1.15 -8.68
N GLU A 165 -17.55 -0.43 -9.04
CA GLU A 165 -17.64 0.26 -10.33
C GLU A 165 -16.58 1.35 -10.48
N ARG A 166 -16.27 2.05 -9.37
CA ARG A 166 -15.21 3.06 -9.34
C ARG A 166 -13.82 2.41 -9.49
N ALA A 167 -13.60 1.27 -8.85
CA ALA A 167 -12.36 0.51 -9.00
C ALA A 167 -12.17 0.01 -10.44
N GLN A 168 -13.25 -0.48 -11.07
CA GLN A 168 -13.22 -0.90 -12.46
C GLN A 168 -12.92 0.26 -13.41
N MET A 169 -13.51 1.43 -13.20
CA MET A 169 -13.23 2.64 -13.97
C MET A 169 -11.75 3.06 -13.85
N VAL A 170 -11.18 3.00 -12.64
CA VAL A 170 -9.75 3.30 -12.42
C VAL A 170 -8.86 2.29 -13.13
N LYS A 171 -9.17 0.99 -13.04
CA LYS A 171 -8.47 -0.07 -13.78
C LYS A 171 -8.45 0.21 -15.28
N GLU A 172 -9.61 0.44 -15.87
CA GLU A 172 -9.74 0.70 -17.31
C GLU A 172 -8.91 1.92 -17.73
N ALA A 173 -9.01 3.03 -16.97
CA ALA A 173 -8.26 4.24 -17.23
C ALA A 173 -6.72 4.05 -17.13
N LEU A 174 -6.25 3.15 -16.27
CA LEU A 174 -4.83 2.80 -16.17
C LEU A 174 -4.40 1.91 -17.33
N LEU A 175 -5.18 0.87 -17.67
CA LEU A 175 -4.86 -0.04 -18.77
C LEU A 175 -4.89 0.62 -20.15
N GLU A 176 -5.64 1.71 -20.32
CA GLU A 176 -5.57 2.55 -21.53
C GLU A 176 -4.23 3.29 -21.67
N ARG A 177 -3.50 3.51 -20.58
CA ARG A 177 -2.29 4.35 -20.52
C ARG A 177 -1.01 3.60 -20.29
N MET A 178 -1.06 2.36 -19.79
CA MET A 178 0.11 1.57 -19.44
C MET A 178 -0.16 0.07 -19.57
N GLN A 179 0.91 -0.68 -19.84
CA GLN A 179 0.87 -2.15 -19.80
C GLN A 179 1.31 -2.62 -18.42
N VAL A 180 0.66 -3.67 -17.91
CA VAL A 180 0.98 -4.29 -16.64
C VAL A 180 1.00 -5.80 -16.77
N LYS A 181 1.72 -6.49 -15.86
CA LYS A 181 1.81 -7.95 -15.83
C LYS A 181 0.46 -8.59 -15.50
N ASP A 182 -0.23 -8.04 -14.51
CA ASP A 182 -1.54 -8.53 -14.03
C ASP A 182 -2.29 -7.42 -13.27
N VAL A 183 -3.57 -7.65 -12.99
CA VAL A 183 -4.41 -6.71 -12.24
C VAL A 183 -5.18 -7.43 -11.15
N ILE A 184 -5.08 -6.91 -9.94
CA ILE A 184 -5.82 -7.40 -8.76
C ILE A 184 -6.76 -6.29 -8.29
N ILE A 185 -8.04 -6.63 -8.10
CA ILE A 185 -9.02 -5.74 -7.46
C ILE A 185 -9.61 -6.47 -6.24
N LEU A 186 -9.54 -5.82 -5.08
CA LEU A 186 -10.06 -6.36 -3.82
C LEU A 186 -10.89 -5.33 -3.08
N ASP A 187 -11.88 -5.81 -2.31
CA ASP A 187 -12.50 -5.00 -1.28
C ASP A 187 -11.51 -4.69 -0.15
N THR A 188 -11.61 -3.49 0.43
CA THR A 188 -10.95 -3.23 1.70
C THR A 188 -11.62 -4.02 2.82
N ALA A 189 -10.86 -4.35 3.86
CA ALA A 189 -11.39 -5.03 5.05
C ALA A 189 -10.80 -4.39 6.33
N GLY A 190 -11.43 -4.67 7.46
CA GLY A 190 -10.95 -4.28 8.79
C GLY A 190 -10.55 -2.79 8.88
N VAL A 191 -9.33 -2.55 9.35
CA VAL A 191 -8.78 -1.19 9.56
C VAL A 191 -8.69 -0.40 8.25
N SER A 192 -8.42 -1.07 7.12
CA SER A 192 -8.34 -0.41 5.81
C SER A 192 -9.68 0.25 5.45
N SER A 193 -10.82 -0.44 5.64
CA SER A 193 -12.15 0.14 5.40
C SER A 193 -12.46 1.34 6.30
N MET A 194 -12.04 1.27 7.57
CA MET A 194 -12.23 2.37 8.52
C MET A 194 -11.53 3.66 8.05
N TYR A 195 -10.34 3.55 7.49
CA TYR A 195 -9.59 4.70 6.99
C TYR A 195 -9.98 5.12 5.57
N ALA A 196 -10.30 4.15 4.69
CA ALA A 196 -10.71 4.42 3.31
C ALA A 196 -12.06 5.14 3.26
N ASN A 197 -12.95 4.85 4.18
CA ASN A 197 -14.35 5.26 4.15
C ASN A 197 -15.08 4.77 2.88
N ASP A 198 -16.40 4.85 2.87
CA ASP A 198 -17.21 4.49 1.72
C ASP A 198 -16.77 5.29 0.47
N GLY A 199 -16.55 4.60 -0.64
CA GLY A 199 -16.12 5.21 -1.90
C GLY A 199 -14.61 5.45 -2.06
N GLY A 200 -13.77 5.06 -1.09
CA GLY A 200 -12.32 5.21 -1.17
C GLY A 200 -11.68 4.24 -2.18
N ILE A 201 -10.67 4.72 -2.90
CA ILE A 201 -9.82 3.94 -3.82
C ILE A 201 -8.37 4.06 -3.39
N ILE A 202 -7.69 2.92 -3.32
CA ILE A 202 -6.26 2.81 -3.06
C ILE A 202 -5.64 1.99 -4.19
N VAL A 203 -4.56 2.48 -4.77
CA VAL A 203 -3.78 1.83 -5.83
C VAL A 203 -2.37 1.61 -5.32
N ALA A 204 -1.82 0.42 -5.55
CA ALA A 204 -0.41 0.11 -5.32
C ALA A 204 0.18 -0.61 -6.53
N MET A 205 1.48 -0.36 -6.76
CA MET A 205 2.17 -0.93 -7.91
C MET A 205 3.67 -0.99 -7.69
#